data_b0da1eda098e0e8029391ac8cf48468b
#
_entry.id   b0da1eda098e0e8029391ac8cf48468b
#
_cell.length_a   1.000
_cell.length_b   1.000
_cell.length_c   1.000
_cell.angle_alpha   90.00
_cell.angle_beta   90.00
_cell.angle_gamma   90.00
#
_symmetry.space_group_name_H-M   'P 1'
#
loop_
_entity.id
_entity.type
_entity.pdbx_description
1 polymer ?
#
loop_
_entity_poly.entity_id
_entity_poly.type
_entity_poly.pdbx_seq_one_letter_code
_entity_poly.pdbx_strand_id
1 'polypeptide(L)'
;WNWNKTPGTTAVQHQDSTRLEGYLFGKNRFGGGVSNGKNGVIAYEHCYKGVKARKSYFFMNDVLLCLGTDIASDAPEEVVTTVNQCLFTGEMVVGKEEGTTSVYRENVSVKNPAWVYHDKVGYLFPLGGDVIVSNPKQTGAWKDINISGSGKKISADIFNLWISHGVKAKEGKYAYMVVPDKSLEEFRTFTATQNYKIIQNSSVVQAVKLNQQYAIVFYHPGTIDLGEGLTLATDKQVIVYLEQKGTGYDIWVADPLYSQREVCLALNGREVQIAFPEGELTGSTAFTNIATLQPFDLQCEYLSNHLGVDILQ
;
A
#
# COMPACT_ATOMS: atom_id res chain seq x y z
N TRP A 1 17.32 5.55 -16.57
CA TRP A 1 16.03 5.16 -16.04
C TRP A 1 15.64 3.77 -16.50
N ASN A 2 15.24 2.91 -15.57
CA ASN A 2 14.71 1.59 -15.90
C ASN A 2 13.17 1.67 -15.91
N TRP A 3 12.56 1.57 -17.08
CA TRP A 3 11.12 1.73 -17.26
C TRP A 3 10.29 0.56 -16.73
N ASN A 4 10.91 -0.60 -16.48
CA ASN A 4 10.28 -1.70 -15.76
C ASN A 4 10.28 -1.48 -14.23
N LYS A 5 11.02 -0.48 -13.72
CA LYS A 5 11.14 -0.13 -12.30
C LYS A 5 10.62 1.27 -12.00
N THR A 6 9.46 1.62 -12.54
CA THR A 6 8.80 2.89 -12.19
C THR A 6 8.34 2.83 -10.72
N PRO A 7 8.62 3.86 -9.90
CA PRO A 7 8.23 3.87 -8.48
C PRO A 7 6.76 3.54 -8.25
N GLY A 8 6.47 2.70 -7.26
CA GLY A 8 5.14 2.25 -6.90
C GLY A 8 4.56 1.12 -7.78
N THR A 9 5.22 0.71 -8.88
CA THR A 9 4.70 -0.36 -9.75
C THR A 9 5.09 -1.75 -9.26
N THR A 10 4.23 -2.74 -9.55
CA THR A 10 4.53 -4.17 -9.45
C THR A 10 4.49 -4.73 -10.87
N ALA A 11 5.62 -5.17 -11.41
CA ALA A 11 5.75 -5.51 -12.82
C ALA A 11 6.76 -6.64 -13.08
N VAL A 12 6.53 -7.35 -14.18
CA VAL A 12 7.51 -8.30 -14.75
C VAL A 12 8.70 -7.51 -15.29
N GLN A 13 9.90 -8.01 -15.05
CA GLN A 13 11.16 -7.40 -15.50
C GLN A 13 11.54 -7.92 -16.90
N HIS A 14 10.79 -7.50 -17.92
CA HIS A 14 11.09 -7.87 -19.30
C HIS A 14 12.45 -7.31 -19.75
N GLN A 15 13.19 -8.09 -20.53
CA GLN A 15 14.48 -7.65 -21.09
C GLN A 15 14.30 -6.49 -22.09
N ASP A 16 13.20 -6.49 -22.84
CA ASP A 16 12.85 -5.43 -23.78
C ASP A 16 11.75 -4.54 -23.18
N SER A 17 12.18 -3.53 -22.41
CA SER A 17 11.29 -2.55 -21.79
C SER A 17 10.83 -1.44 -22.75
N THR A 18 11.36 -1.42 -23.97
CA THR A 18 11.13 -0.34 -24.94
C THR A 18 9.88 -0.55 -25.79
N ARG A 19 9.23 -1.71 -25.67
CA ARG A 19 8.03 -2.00 -26.43
C ARG A 19 6.85 -1.18 -25.94
N LEU A 20 6.64 -0.05 -26.60
CA LEU A 20 5.41 0.76 -26.46
C LEU A 20 4.25 -0.03 -27.07
N GLU A 21 3.64 -0.88 -26.27
CA GLU A 21 2.32 -1.41 -26.61
C GLU A 21 1.29 -0.28 -26.43
N GLY A 22 0.34 -0.19 -27.38
CA GLY A 22 -0.72 0.83 -27.32
C GLY A 22 -1.50 0.85 -26.00
N TYR A 23 -2.45 1.74 -25.87
CA TYR A 23 -3.27 1.89 -24.67
C TYR A 23 -3.93 0.58 -24.29
N LEU A 24 -3.51 0.01 -23.14
CA LEU A 24 -4.12 -1.17 -22.54
C LEU A 24 -4.91 -0.71 -21.31
N PHE A 25 -6.21 -0.97 -21.32
CA PHE A 25 -7.06 -0.68 -20.18
C PHE A 25 -6.94 -1.81 -19.13
N GLY A 26 -6.96 -1.44 -17.85
CA GLY A 26 -7.10 -2.39 -16.75
C GLY A 26 -8.45 -3.13 -16.85
N LYS A 27 -8.47 -4.40 -16.40
CA LYS A 27 -9.67 -5.25 -16.44
C LYS A 27 -10.41 -5.29 -15.11
N ASN A 28 -9.82 -4.76 -14.04
CA ASN A 28 -10.38 -4.82 -12.70
C ASN A 28 -11.33 -3.64 -12.45
N ARG A 29 -12.31 -3.88 -11.60
CA ARG A 29 -13.34 -2.89 -11.24
C ARG A 29 -13.11 -2.27 -9.86
N PHE A 30 -12.31 -2.91 -9.00
CA PHE A 30 -12.00 -2.39 -7.68
C PHE A 30 -10.88 -1.36 -7.77
N GLY A 31 -11.20 -0.12 -7.48
CA GLY A 31 -10.23 0.98 -7.41
C GLY A 31 -10.86 2.24 -6.87
N GLY A 32 -10.28 2.83 -5.84
CA GLY A 32 -10.84 4.03 -5.22
C GLY A 32 -10.03 4.49 -4.02
N GLY A 33 -10.57 5.46 -3.31
CA GLY A 33 -9.93 6.00 -2.11
C GLY A 33 -10.90 6.70 -1.19
N VAL A 34 -10.53 6.78 0.08
CA VAL A 34 -11.22 7.51 1.14
C VAL A 34 -10.29 8.57 1.72
N SER A 35 -10.84 9.72 2.09
CA SER A 35 -10.05 10.80 2.71
C SER A 35 -10.87 11.57 3.73
N ASN A 36 -10.22 11.98 4.83
CA ASN A 36 -10.76 12.93 5.80
C ASN A 36 -10.26 14.37 5.57
N GLY A 37 -9.66 14.63 4.39
CA GLY A 37 -9.06 15.91 4.02
C GLY A 37 -7.60 16.08 4.47
N LYS A 38 -7.09 15.25 5.36
CA LYS A 38 -5.70 15.26 5.86
C LYS A 38 -5.00 13.92 5.64
N ASN A 39 -5.69 12.84 5.95
CA ASN A 39 -5.23 11.47 5.82
C ASN A 39 -6.14 10.74 4.81
N GLY A 40 -5.71 9.58 4.33
CA GLY A 40 -6.52 8.81 3.40
C GLY A 40 -5.95 7.46 3.04
N VAL A 41 -6.73 6.73 2.28
CA VAL A 41 -6.36 5.42 1.75
C VAL A 41 -6.70 5.38 0.28
N ILE A 42 -5.80 4.86 -0.54
CA ILE A 42 -6.07 4.50 -1.93
C ILE A 42 -5.81 3.01 -2.07
N ALA A 43 -6.71 2.31 -2.74
CA ALA A 43 -6.56 0.89 -3.01
C ALA A 43 -7.08 0.51 -4.39
N TYR A 44 -6.47 -0.51 -4.97
CA TYR A 44 -6.93 -1.08 -6.24
C TYR A 44 -6.48 -2.53 -6.41
N GLU A 45 -7.24 -3.26 -7.21
CA GLU A 45 -6.81 -4.52 -7.78
C GLU A 45 -6.00 -4.25 -9.05
N HIS A 46 -4.82 -4.84 -9.13
CA HIS A 46 -3.93 -4.77 -10.28
C HIS A 46 -4.09 -6.04 -11.12
N CYS A 47 -4.36 -5.88 -12.41
CA CYS A 47 -4.33 -6.97 -13.38
C CYS A 47 -3.85 -6.43 -14.72
N TYR A 48 -2.55 -6.45 -14.93
CA TYR A 48 -1.93 -5.84 -16.10
C TYR A 48 -0.64 -6.57 -16.49
N LYS A 49 -0.43 -6.78 -17.78
CA LYS A 49 0.78 -7.42 -18.36
C LYS A 49 1.22 -8.69 -17.62
N GLY A 50 0.27 -9.58 -17.34
CA GLY A 50 0.55 -10.88 -16.71
C GLY A 50 0.81 -10.84 -15.21
N VAL A 51 0.63 -9.69 -14.55
CA VAL A 51 0.73 -9.57 -13.09
C VAL A 51 -0.63 -9.30 -12.49
N LYS A 52 -0.96 -10.01 -11.40
CA LYS A 52 -2.10 -9.74 -10.53
C LYS A 52 -1.57 -9.33 -9.15
N ALA A 53 -2.25 -8.41 -8.49
CA ALA A 53 -1.96 -7.99 -7.12
C ALA A 53 -3.14 -7.20 -6.52
N ARG A 54 -3.22 -7.13 -5.20
CA ARG A 54 -4.03 -6.16 -4.45
C ARG A 54 -3.09 -5.20 -3.76
N LYS A 55 -3.31 -3.90 -3.96
CA LYS A 55 -2.39 -2.86 -3.52
C LYS A 55 -3.14 -1.75 -2.80
N SER A 56 -2.63 -1.37 -1.63
CA SER A 56 -3.16 -0.27 -0.83
C SER A 56 -2.05 0.67 -0.39
N TYR A 57 -2.39 1.94 -0.34
CA TYR A 57 -1.54 3.04 0.04
C TYR A 57 -2.23 3.83 1.15
N PHE A 58 -1.64 3.86 2.32
CA PHE A 58 -2.18 4.46 3.53
C PHE A 58 -1.39 5.72 3.84
N PHE A 59 -1.99 6.87 3.57
CA PHE A 59 -1.46 8.19 3.88
C PHE A 59 -1.91 8.57 5.29
N MET A 60 -1.04 8.41 6.26
CA MET A 60 -1.36 8.64 7.67
C MET A 60 -0.32 9.55 8.30
N ASN A 61 -0.75 10.76 8.70
CA ASN A 61 0.13 11.84 9.16
C ASN A 61 1.18 12.16 8.07
N ASP A 62 2.47 12.07 8.39
CA ASP A 62 3.57 12.42 7.49
C ASP A 62 4.23 11.19 6.84
N VAL A 63 3.55 10.03 6.82
CA VAL A 63 4.10 8.81 6.27
C VAL A 63 3.15 8.16 5.26
N LEU A 64 3.73 7.40 4.35
CA LEU A 64 3.01 6.56 3.41
C LEU A 64 3.37 5.09 3.68
N LEU A 65 2.41 4.30 4.17
CA LEU A 65 2.55 2.85 4.29
C LEU A 65 1.89 2.17 3.08
N CYS A 66 2.66 1.32 2.40
CA CYS A 66 2.23 0.60 1.21
C CYS A 66 2.15 -0.89 1.49
N LEU A 67 1.00 -1.48 1.24
CA LEU A 67 0.78 -2.92 1.32
C LEU A 67 0.49 -3.51 -0.05
N GLY A 68 1.01 -4.70 -0.28
CA GLY A 68 0.67 -5.53 -1.43
C GLY A 68 0.46 -6.96 -1.01
N THR A 69 -0.48 -7.63 -1.65
CA THR A 69 -0.78 -9.05 -1.42
C THR A 69 -1.30 -9.69 -2.70
N ASP A 70 -1.40 -11.01 -2.70
CA ASP A 70 -1.93 -11.81 -3.81
C ASP A 70 -1.16 -11.55 -5.13
N ILE A 71 0.16 -11.27 -5.00
CA ILE A 71 1.00 -11.01 -6.16
C ILE A 71 1.26 -12.32 -6.85
N ALA A 72 0.81 -12.41 -8.10
CA ALA A 72 0.95 -13.60 -8.91
C ALA A 72 1.29 -13.27 -10.37
N SER A 73 2.11 -14.11 -10.98
CA SER A 73 2.45 -14.07 -12.40
C SER A 73 2.96 -15.42 -12.88
N ASP A 74 2.58 -15.83 -14.08
CA ASP A 74 3.12 -17.02 -14.75
C ASP A 74 4.32 -16.69 -15.65
N ALA A 75 4.75 -15.42 -15.69
CA ALA A 75 5.89 -14.99 -16.49
C ALA A 75 7.18 -15.72 -16.07
N PRO A 76 8.04 -16.06 -17.04
CA PRO A 76 9.33 -16.69 -16.75
C PRO A 76 10.36 -15.71 -16.17
N GLU A 77 10.12 -14.41 -16.30
CA GLU A 77 10.97 -13.38 -15.73
C GLU A 77 10.55 -13.01 -14.32
N GLU A 78 11.44 -12.35 -13.60
CA GLU A 78 11.22 -11.87 -12.24
C GLU A 78 10.11 -10.83 -12.18
N VAL A 79 9.27 -10.91 -11.14
CA VAL A 79 8.32 -9.87 -10.75
C VAL A 79 8.92 -9.05 -9.62
N VAL A 80 8.89 -7.72 -9.74
CA VAL A 80 9.34 -6.82 -8.67
C VAL A 80 8.31 -5.77 -8.34
N THR A 81 8.27 -5.35 -7.08
CA THR A 81 7.62 -4.11 -6.64
C THR A 81 8.70 -3.04 -6.45
N THR A 82 8.67 -2.02 -7.28
CA THR A 82 9.62 -0.90 -7.16
C THR A 82 9.14 0.07 -6.09
N VAL A 83 9.98 0.28 -5.09
CA VAL A 83 9.73 1.24 -4.01
C VAL A 83 10.09 2.64 -4.47
N ASN A 84 11.31 2.81 -4.98
CA ASN A 84 11.75 4.08 -5.56
C ASN A 84 12.81 3.88 -6.64
N GLN A 85 12.86 4.83 -7.56
CA GLN A 85 13.92 5.05 -8.53
C GLN A 85 14.06 6.55 -8.73
N CYS A 86 15.24 7.11 -8.48
CA CYS A 86 15.53 8.54 -8.68
C CYS A 86 17.01 8.77 -8.97
N LEU A 87 17.40 10.00 -9.28
CA LEU A 87 18.80 10.34 -9.38
C LEU A 87 19.50 10.08 -8.04
N PHE A 88 20.67 9.48 -8.10
CA PHE A 88 21.48 9.32 -6.90
C PHE A 88 22.20 10.62 -6.58
N THR A 89 21.96 11.14 -5.38
CA THR A 89 22.59 12.37 -4.87
C THR A 89 23.17 12.12 -3.48
N GLY A 90 24.34 12.64 -3.23
CA GLY A 90 24.99 12.53 -1.93
C GLY A 90 25.38 11.11 -1.56
N GLU A 91 24.74 10.57 -0.54
CA GLU A 91 25.03 9.24 0.01
C GLU A 91 23.75 8.46 0.31
N MET A 92 23.87 7.16 0.29
CA MET A 92 22.83 6.22 0.73
C MET A 92 23.27 5.61 2.07
N VAL A 93 22.39 5.65 3.06
CA VAL A 93 22.62 5.00 4.34
C VAL A 93 21.69 3.79 4.46
N VAL A 94 22.27 2.66 4.82
CA VAL A 94 21.55 1.38 4.92
C VAL A 94 21.72 0.85 6.35
N GLY A 95 20.60 0.56 6.99
CA GLY A 95 20.56 -0.10 8.30
C GLY A 95 20.30 -1.58 8.17
N LYS A 96 20.90 -2.38 9.03
CA LYS A 96 20.66 -3.82 9.17
C LYS A 96 19.92 -4.12 10.47
N GLU A 97 19.30 -5.28 10.55
CA GLU A 97 18.57 -5.73 11.76
C GLU A 97 19.43 -5.75 13.02
N GLU A 98 20.73 -6.03 12.88
CA GLU A 98 21.71 -6.04 13.98
C GLU A 98 22.00 -4.65 14.56
N GLY A 99 21.34 -3.60 14.03
CA GLY A 99 21.57 -2.22 14.44
C GLY A 99 22.79 -1.55 13.78
N THR A 100 23.54 -2.27 12.96
CA THR A 100 24.66 -1.69 12.21
C THR A 100 24.18 -0.85 11.03
N THR A 101 24.93 0.19 10.69
CA THR A 101 24.67 1.06 9.55
C THR A 101 25.88 1.13 8.63
N SER A 102 25.63 1.19 7.33
CA SER A 102 26.65 1.38 6.30
C SER A 102 26.31 2.56 5.42
N VAL A 103 27.32 3.33 5.04
CA VAL A 103 27.17 4.49 4.15
C VAL A 103 27.80 4.16 2.80
N TYR A 104 27.08 4.43 1.74
CA TYR A 104 27.52 4.15 0.38
C TYR A 104 27.46 5.42 -0.48
N ARG A 105 28.54 5.69 -1.21
CA ARG A 105 28.68 6.81 -2.15
C ARG A 105 28.95 6.38 -3.57
N GLU A 106 29.30 5.11 -3.77
CA GLU A 106 29.67 4.53 -5.04
C GLU A 106 28.73 3.40 -5.44
N ASN A 107 28.87 2.92 -6.63
CA ASN A 107 28.06 1.82 -7.17
C ASN A 107 28.12 0.57 -6.27
N VAL A 108 27.00 0.26 -5.66
CA VAL A 108 26.82 -0.88 -4.76
C VAL A 108 25.44 -1.50 -4.97
N SER A 109 25.31 -2.77 -4.59
CA SER A 109 24.03 -3.45 -4.41
C SER A 109 24.00 -4.11 -3.04
N VAL A 110 22.95 -3.80 -2.25
CA VAL A 110 22.75 -4.36 -0.91
C VAL A 110 21.41 -5.09 -0.89
N LYS A 111 21.41 -6.27 -0.28
CA LYS A 111 20.21 -7.09 -0.11
C LYS A 111 19.74 -7.06 1.34
N ASN A 112 18.42 -7.15 1.50
CA ASN A 112 17.71 -7.29 2.76
C ASN A 112 18.13 -6.25 3.82
N PRO A 113 18.09 -4.94 3.49
CA PRO A 113 18.26 -3.91 4.50
C PRO A 113 17.02 -3.88 5.42
N ALA A 114 17.21 -3.58 6.70
CA ALA A 114 16.10 -3.31 7.61
C ALA A 114 15.45 -1.96 7.27
N TRP A 115 16.27 -1.01 6.87
CA TRP A 115 15.83 0.30 6.37
C TRP A 115 16.88 0.91 5.44
N VAL A 116 16.42 1.84 4.61
CA VAL A 116 17.26 2.62 3.69
C VAL A 116 16.93 4.08 3.87
N TYR A 117 17.95 4.94 3.78
CA TYR A 117 17.79 6.39 3.76
C TYR A 117 18.57 6.98 2.60
N HIS A 118 17.91 7.81 1.80
CA HIS A 118 18.52 8.53 0.69
C HIS A 118 17.77 9.85 0.46
N ASP A 119 18.52 10.94 0.30
CA ASP A 119 18.01 12.28 -0.08
C ASP A 119 16.77 12.72 0.70
N LYS A 120 16.88 12.74 2.05
CA LYS A 120 15.83 13.11 3.00
C LYS A 120 14.60 12.20 3.02
N VAL A 121 14.68 11.02 2.42
CA VAL A 121 13.62 10.02 2.44
C VAL A 121 14.11 8.74 3.08
N GLY A 122 13.38 8.30 4.12
CA GLY A 122 13.59 7.01 4.76
C GLY A 122 12.62 5.95 4.24
N TYR A 123 13.09 4.71 4.17
CA TYR A 123 12.31 3.55 3.75
C TYR A 123 12.45 2.44 4.78
N LEU A 124 11.31 1.89 5.24
CA LEU A 124 11.23 0.78 6.21
C LEU A 124 10.53 -0.41 5.57
N PHE A 125 10.89 -1.62 5.99
CA PHE A 125 10.35 -2.86 5.45
C PHE A 125 9.79 -3.75 6.57
N PRO A 126 8.58 -3.46 7.09
CA PRO A 126 8.03 -4.12 8.28
C PRO A 126 7.83 -5.63 8.17
N LEU A 127 7.63 -6.13 6.95
CA LEU A 127 7.49 -7.56 6.69
C LEU A 127 8.80 -8.20 6.17
N GLY A 128 9.89 -7.42 6.10
CA GLY A 128 11.10 -7.86 5.41
C GLY A 128 10.85 -8.16 3.94
N GLY A 129 11.38 -9.26 3.45
CA GLY A 129 11.28 -9.71 2.07
C GLY A 129 12.61 -9.63 1.34
N ASP A 130 12.64 -10.02 0.06
CA ASP A 130 13.84 -9.91 -0.78
C ASP A 130 14.00 -8.47 -1.30
N VAL A 131 14.43 -7.58 -0.40
CA VAL A 131 14.62 -6.14 -0.68
C VAL A 131 16.01 -5.92 -1.25
N ILE A 132 16.09 -5.19 -2.36
CA ILE A 132 17.35 -4.83 -2.99
C ILE A 132 17.42 -3.31 -3.15
N VAL A 133 18.54 -2.73 -2.72
CA VAL A 133 18.89 -1.33 -2.98
C VAL A 133 20.20 -1.26 -3.75
N SER A 134 20.27 -0.38 -4.74
CA SER A 134 21.48 -0.19 -5.54
C SER A 134 21.56 1.22 -6.14
N ASN A 135 22.75 1.62 -6.52
CA ASN A 135 22.99 2.92 -7.17
C ASN A 135 23.94 2.80 -8.38
N PRO A 136 23.56 2.01 -9.40
CA PRO A 136 24.37 1.84 -10.59
C PRO A 136 24.36 3.09 -11.47
N LYS A 137 25.44 3.27 -12.25
CA LYS A 137 25.40 4.15 -13.40
C LYS A 137 24.53 3.53 -14.49
N GLN A 138 23.45 4.21 -14.85
CA GLN A 138 22.56 3.78 -15.94
C GLN A 138 22.72 4.69 -17.14
N THR A 139 22.59 4.10 -18.34
CA THR A 139 22.67 4.81 -19.62
C THR A 139 21.41 4.52 -20.43
N GLY A 140 20.83 5.53 -21.04
CA GLY A 140 19.65 5.42 -21.89
C GLY A 140 19.52 6.61 -22.82
N ALA A 141 18.56 6.55 -23.73
CA ALA A 141 18.20 7.64 -24.62
C ALA A 141 16.67 7.84 -24.63
N TRP A 142 16.21 9.04 -24.89
CA TRP A 142 14.78 9.33 -25.01
C TRP A 142 14.11 8.53 -26.14
N LYS A 143 14.88 8.18 -27.18
CA LYS A 143 14.41 7.34 -28.27
C LYS A 143 14.01 5.94 -27.84
N ASP A 144 14.53 5.45 -26.70
CA ASP A 144 14.21 4.12 -26.18
C ASP A 144 12.74 4.01 -25.70
N ILE A 145 12.09 5.15 -25.45
CA ILE A 145 10.69 5.22 -24.96
C ILE A 145 9.77 6.09 -25.81
N ASN A 146 10.34 6.90 -26.68
CA ASN A 146 9.60 7.77 -27.59
C ASN A 146 10.31 7.77 -28.96
N ILE A 147 9.66 7.25 -29.98
CA ILE A 147 10.23 7.12 -31.34
C ILE A 147 10.70 8.46 -31.93
N SER A 148 10.10 9.57 -31.51
CA SER A 148 10.48 10.94 -31.87
C SER A 148 11.54 11.54 -30.94
N GLY A 149 11.95 10.82 -29.90
CA GLY A 149 12.94 11.28 -28.94
C GLY A 149 14.38 11.28 -29.51
N SER A 150 15.25 12.05 -28.81
CA SER A 150 16.68 12.07 -29.16
C SER A 150 17.33 10.72 -28.90
N GLY A 151 18.13 10.24 -29.85
CA GLY A 151 19.00 9.06 -29.71
C GLY A 151 20.29 9.33 -28.93
N LYS A 152 20.52 10.58 -28.46
CA LYS A 152 21.70 10.93 -27.66
C LYS A 152 21.67 10.18 -26.34
N LYS A 153 22.69 9.39 -26.06
CA LYS A 153 22.84 8.67 -24.80
C LYS A 153 23.14 9.63 -23.66
N ILE A 154 22.43 9.44 -22.56
CA ILE A 154 22.60 10.15 -21.28
C ILE A 154 22.91 9.10 -20.22
N SER A 155 23.89 9.38 -19.37
CA SER A 155 24.27 8.51 -18.25
C SER A 155 24.13 9.27 -16.95
N ALA A 156 23.59 8.60 -15.92
CA ALA A 156 23.51 9.13 -14.57
C ALA A 156 23.61 7.99 -13.55
N ASP A 157 24.03 8.32 -12.34
CA ASP A 157 23.95 7.40 -11.22
C ASP A 157 22.53 7.42 -10.68
N ILE A 158 21.93 6.23 -10.55
CA ILE A 158 20.50 6.08 -10.25
C ILE A 158 20.32 5.29 -8.95
N PHE A 159 19.67 5.90 -7.96
CA PHE A 159 19.16 5.18 -6.81
C PHE A 159 18.00 4.28 -7.24
N ASN A 160 18.11 2.99 -6.94
CA ASN A 160 17.05 2.01 -7.18
C ASN A 160 16.77 1.23 -5.90
N LEU A 161 15.49 1.10 -5.56
CA LEU A 161 15.02 0.35 -4.40
C LEU A 161 13.78 -0.45 -4.80
N TRP A 162 13.85 -1.78 -4.65
CA TRP A 162 12.74 -2.67 -5.02
C TRP A 162 12.67 -3.91 -4.14
N ILE A 163 11.52 -4.57 -4.18
CA ILE A 163 11.24 -5.85 -3.52
C ILE A 163 11.04 -6.90 -4.62
N SER A 164 11.82 -7.97 -4.58
CA SER A 164 11.68 -9.10 -5.51
C SER A 164 10.59 -10.06 -5.04
N HIS A 165 9.80 -10.57 -5.98
CA HIS A 165 8.83 -11.64 -5.77
C HIS A 165 9.25 -12.93 -6.49
N GLY A 166 10.44 -12.92 -7.10
CA GLY A 166 10.96 -14.03 -7.88
C GLY A 166 10.28 -14.25 -9.22
N VAL A 167 10.61 -15.36 -9.85
CA VAL A 167 9.99 -15.81 -11.10
C VAL A 167 8.76 -16.65 -10.80
N LYS A 168 7.74 -16.58 -11.69
CA LYS A 168 6.46 -17.28 -11.49
C LYS A 168 5.88 -17.03 -10.10
N ALA A 169 5.86 -15.76 -9.69
CA ALA A 169 5.40 -15.33 -8.38
C ALA A 169 4.03 -15.90 -8.03
N LYS A 170 3.88 -16.41 -6.81
CA LYS A 170 2.61 -16.92 -6.26
C LYS A 170 2.45 -16.42 -4.83
N GLU A 171 1.26 -15.89 -4.51
CA GLU A 171 0.91 -15.40 -3.17
C GLU A 171 1.91 -14.39 -2.57
N GLY A 172 2.61 -13.67 -3.45
CA GLY A 172 3.60 -12.66 -3.04
C GLY A 172 2.97 -11.56 -2.20
N LYS A 173 3.72 -11.06 -1.22
CA LYS A 173 3.30 -9.97 -0.33
C LYS A 173 4.44 -8.99 -0.12
N TYR A 174 4.09 -7.76 0.19
CA TYR A 174 5.04 -6.76 0.68
C TYR A 174 4.40 -5.79 1.66
N ALA A 175 5.24 -5.18 2.46
CA ALA A 175 4.95 -3.94 3.17
C ALA A 175 6.20 -3.08 3.14
N TYR A 176 6.03 -1.82 2.77
CA TYR A 176 7.07 -0.82 2.95
C TYR A 176 6.47 0.52 3.38
N MET A 177 7.25 1.29 4.12
CA MET A 177 6.88 2.63 4.54
C MET A 177 7.84 3.63 3.94
N VAL A 178 7.32 4.74 3.46
CA VAL A 178 8.07 5.91 3.00
C VAL A 178 7.90 7.02 4.02
N VAL A 179 9.01 7.53 4.51
CA VAL A 179 9.09 8.62 5.51
C VAL A 179 9.81 9.80 4.87
N PRO A 180 9.09 10.75 4.27
CA PRO A 180 9.68 11.87 3.56
C PRO A 180 10.11 13.00 4.50
N ASP A 181 10.97 13.86 3.98
CA ASP A 181 11.37 15.15 4.57
C ASP A 181 11.88 15.06 6.01
N LYS A 182 12.75 14.07 6.26
CA LYS A 182 13.44 13.88 7.54
C LYS A 182 14.96 13.94 7.33
N SER A 183 15.67 14.56 8.26
CA SER A 183 17.11 14.32 8.41
C SER A 183 17.36 12.86 8.80
N LEU A 184 18.56 12.35 8.61
CA LEU A 184 18.92 11.00 9.01
C LEU A 184 18.70 10.75 10.52
N GLU A 185 18.95 11.74 11.35
CA GLU A 185 18.75 11.65 12.80
C GLU A 185 17.27 11.59 13.17
N GLU A 186 16.42 12.42 12.58
CA GLU A 186 14.98 12.38 12.75
C GLU A 186 14.39 11.08 12.25
N PHE A 187 14.87 10.56 11.12
CA PHE A 187 14.46 9.27 10.61
C PHE A 187 14.83 8.12 11.57
N ARG A 188 16.04 8.12 12.13
CA ARG A 188 16.45 7.13 13.14
C ARG A 188 15.58 7.21 14.39
N THR A 189 15.27 8.42 14.86
CA THR A 189 14.35 8.63 15.97
C THR A 189 12.95 8.08 15.63
N PHE A 190 12.45 8.39 14.45
CA PHE A 190 11.17 7.85 13.96
C PHE A 190 11.17 6.32 13.95
N THR A 191 12.23 5.66 13.45
CA THR A 191 12.32 4.18 13.43
C THR A 191 12.24 3.56 14.82
N ALA A 192 12.75 4.24 15.84
CA ALA A 192 12.74 3.77 17.22
C ALA A 192 11.43 4.02 17.96
N THR A 193 10.62 5.01 17.53
CA THR A 193 9.45 5.49 18.28
C THR A 193 8.13 5.29 17.55
N GLN A 194 8.14 4.73 16.35
CA GLN A 194 6.95 4.54 15.53
C GLN A 194 5.88 3.65 16.19
N ASN A 195 4.63 4.06 16.05
CA ASN A 195 3.47 3.35 16.62
C ASN A 195 2.52 2.84 15.52
N TYR A 196 3.03 2.48 14.34
CA TYR A 196 2.19 1.85 13.33
C TYR A 196 2.11 0.33 13.56
N LYS A 197 0.99 -0.25 13.21
CA LYS A 197 0.77 -1.69 13.21
C LYS A 197 0.09 -2.10 11.91
N ILE A 198 0.64 -3.08 11.22
CA ILE A 198 -0.06 -3.81 10.16
C ILE A 198 -0.95 -4.81 10.89
N ILE A 199 -2.26 -4.59 10.86
CA ILE A 199 -3.24 -5.47 11.48
C ILE A 199 -3.41 -6.71 10.62
N GLN A 200 -3.61 -6.50 9.32
CA GLN A 200 -3.76 -7.58 8.35
C GLN A 200 -3.23 -7.16 6.97
N ASN A 201 -2.62 -8.11 6.25
CA ASN A 201 -2.26 -7.99 4.84
C ASN A 201 -2.62 -9.29 4.13
N SER A 202 -3.86 -9.40 3.67
CA SER A 202 -4.42 -10.59 3.02
C SER A 202 -5.22 -10.23 1.77
N SER A 203 -5.57 -11.25 0.98
CA SER A 203 -6.44 -11.10 -0.19
C SER A 203 -7.87 -10.67 0.15
N VAL A 204 -8.31 -10.80 1.40
CA VAL A 204 -9.65 -10.41 1.85
C VAL A 204 -9.66 -9.00 2.38
N VAL A 205 -8.66 -8.65 3.21
CA VAL A 205 -8.59 -7.35 3.86
C VAL A 205 -7.14 -6.91 4.03
N GLN A 206 -6.90 -5.61 3.86
CA GLN A 206 -5.67 -4.93 4.25
C GLN A 206 -6.01 -3.86 5.27
N ALA A 207 -5.34 -3.87 6.43
CA ALA A 207 -5.64 -2.96 7.52
C ALA A 207 -4.39 -2.55 8.28
N VAL A 208 -4.33 -1.27 8.62
CA VAL A 208 -3.25 -0.68 9.40
C VAL A 208 -3.79 0.21 10.51
N LYS A 209 -3.03 0.31 11.59
CA LYS A 209 -3.26 1.23 12.70
C LYS A 209 -2.06 2.16 12.86
N LEU A 210 -2.33 3.44 13.09
CA LEU A 210 -1.35 4.42 13.53
C LEU A 210 -1.96 5.27 14.63
N ASN A 211 -1.44 5.13 15.87
CA ASN A 211 -2.03 5.74 17.05
C ASN A 211 -3.52 5.36 17.22
N GLN A 212 -4.42 6.36 17.19
CA GLN A 212 -5.88 6.19 17.30
C GLN A 212 -6.60 6.16 15.95
N GLN A 213 -5.86 5.95 14.88
CA GLN A 213 -6.36 5.95 13.51
C GLN A 213 -6.26 4.55 12.92
N TYR A 214 -7.29 4.14 12.20
CA TYR A 214 -7.35 2.86 11.50
C TYR A 214 -7.72 3.10 10.05
N ALA A 215 -7.04 2.41 9.15
CA ALA A 215 -7.28 2.49 7.72
C ALA A 215 -7.42 1.07 7.17
N ILE A 216 -8.56 0.76 6.55
CA ILE A 216 -8.99 -0.59 6.23
C ILE A 216 -9.50 -0.64 4.79
N VAL A 217 -9.09 -1.65 4.05
CA VAL A 217 -9.57 -1.97 2.70
C VAL A 217 -10.17 -3.36 2.72
N PHE A 218 -11.47 -3.44 2.57
CA PHE A 218 -12.18 -4.70 2.40
C PHE A 218 -12.31 -5.03 0.91
N TYR A 219 -11.51 -5.97 0.43
CA TYR A 219 -11.64 -6.55 -0.91
C TYR A 219 -12.79 -7.55 -0.99
N HIS A 220 -13.26 -8.05 0.15
CA HIS A 220 -14.44 -8.89 0.30
C HIS A 220 -15.20 -8.48 1.56
N PRO A 221 -16.54 -8.66 1.60
CA PRO A 221 -17.30 -8.53 2.83
C PRO A 221 -16.75 -9.43 3.94
N GLY A 222 -16.90 -9.01 5.19
CA GLY A 222 -16.43 -9.78 6.34
C GLY A 222 -16.18 -8.94 7.58
N THR A 223 -15.53 -9.57 8.56
CA THR A 223 -15.20 -8.97 9.85
C THR A 223 -13.68 -8.98 10.06
N ILE A 224 -13.17 -7.92 10.69
CA ILE A 224 -11.78 -7.82 11.13
C ILE A 224 -11.71 -7.42 12.60
N ASP A 225 -10.81 -8.06 13.35
CA ASP A 225 -10.39 -7.61 14.67
C ASP A 225 -9.29 -6.55 14.51
N LEU A 226 -9.59 -5.33 14.94
CA LEU A 226 -8.67 -4.19 14.89
C LEU A 226 -7.76 -4.11 16.13
N GLY A 227 -7.94 -5.03 17.08
CA GLY A 227 -7.24 -5.07 18.36
C GLY A 227 -7.92 -4.22 19.44
N GLU A 228 -7.48 -4.41 20.68
CA GLU A 228 -7.99 -3.66 21.85
C GLU A 228 -9.51 -3.80 22.05
N GLY A 229 -10.10 -4.93 21.64
CA GLY A 229 -11.53 -5.20 21.72
C GLY A 229 -12.37 -4.44 20.69
N LEU A 230 -11.75 -3.92 19.64
CA LEU A 230 -12.45 -3.25 18.54
C LEU A 230 -12.56 -4.18 17.34
N THR A 231 -13.79 -4.42 16.88
CA THR A 231 -14.09 -5.17 15.65
C THR A 231 -14.82 -4.29 14.65
N LEU A 232 -14.56 -4.51 13.36
CA LEU A 232 -15.30 -3.87 12.27
C LEU A 232 -15.77 -4.93 11.28
N ALA A 233 -17.07 -4.93 10.98
CA ALA A 233 -17.66 -5.77 9.95
C ALA A 233 -18.30 -4.92 8.84
N THR A 234 -18.37 -5.50 7.64
CA THR A 234 -19.03 -4.90 6.48
C THR A 234 -19.73 -5.95 5.63
N ASP A 235 -20.86 -5.58 5.05
CA ASP A 235 -21.64 -6.40 4.11
C ASP A 235 -21.16 -6.24 2.65
N LYS A 236 -20.24 -5.30 2.38
CA LYS A 236 -19.79 -4.97 1.00
C LYS A 236 -18.28 -4.73 0.92
N GLN A 237 -17.75 -4.68 -0.30
CA GLN A 237 -16.41 -4.20 -0.60
C GLN A 237 -16.34 -2.70 -0.37
N VAL A 238 -15.46 -2.24 0.52
CA VAL A 238 -15.36 -0.81 0.88
C VAL A 238 -13.94 -0.44 1.30
N ILE A 239 -13.65 0.86 1.26
CA ILE A 239 -12.46 1.45 1.86
C ILE A 239 -12.92 2.31 3.03
N VAL A 240 -12.36 2.07 4.22
CA VAL A 240 -12.78 2.70 5.48
C VAL A 240 -11.60 3.37 6.15
N TYR A 241 -11.80 4.58 6.65
CA TYR A 241 -10.89 5.26 7.54
C TYR A 241 -11.63 5.59 8.84
N LEU A 242 -11.06 5.19 9.97
CA LEU A 242 -11.63 5.43 11.30
C LEU A 242 -10.67 6.29 12.12
N GLU A 243 -11.19 7.23 12.85
CA GLU A 243 -10.44 8.00 13.84
C GLU A 243 -11.18 7.99 15.17
N GLN A 244 -10.51 7.54 16.24
CA GLN A 244 -11.09 7.53 17.57
C GLN A 244 -11.23 8.95 18.10
N LYS A 245 -12.41 9.30 18.61
CA LYS A 245 -12.76 10.59 19.23
C LYS A 245 -13.38 10.36 20.59
N GLY A 246 -12.56 10.43 21.62
CA GLY A 246 -13.00 10.08 22.98
C GLY A 246 -13.45 8.62 23.06
N THR A 247 -14.72 8.38 23.39
CA THR A 247 -15.35 7.05 23.44
C THR A 247 -16.01 6.65 22.11
N GLY A 248 -15.97 7.49 21.11
CA GLY A 248 -16.61 7.27 19.81
C GLY A 248 -15.61 7.24 18.66
N TYR A 249 -16.14 7.20 17.43
CA TYR A 249 -15.37 7.14 16.20
C TYR A 249 -15.98 8.03 15.13
N ASP A 250 -15.13 8.79 14.44
CA ASP A 250 -15.42 9.37 13.14
C ASP A 250 -15.08 8.33 12.06
N ILE A 251 -15.96 8.18 11.07
CA ILE A 251 -15.94 7.13 10.07
C ILE A 251 -16.07 7.74 8.68
N TRP A 252 -15.07 7.54 7.84
CA TRP A 252 -15.09 7.90 6.43
C TRP A 252 -15.08 6.62 5.60
N VAL A 253 -15.94 6.56 4.59
CA VAL A 253 -16.13 5.35 3.77
C VAL A 253 -16.22 5.74 2.30
N ALA A 254 -15.65 4.92 1.42
CA ALA A 254 -15.77 5.09 -0.02
C ALA A 254 -16.12 3.76 -0.70
N ASP A 255 -16.91 3.84 -1.78
CA ASP A 255 -17.22 2.73 -2.67
C ASP A 255 -16.12 2.56 -3.73
N PRO A 256 -15.29 1.51 -3.68
CA PRO A 256 -14.26 1.27 -4.68
C PRO A 256 -14.80 0.70 -6.00
N LEU A 257 -16.09 0.39 -6.07
CA LEU A 257 -16.75 -0.18 -7.26
C LEU A 257 -17.54 0.85 -8.06
N TYR A 258 -17.80 2.04 -7.50
CA TYR A 258 -18.59 3.12 -8.12
C TYR A 258 -20.02 2.69 -8.50
N SER A 259 -20.59 1.72 -7.81
CA SER A 259 -21.88 1.11 -8.16
C SER A 259 -22.77 0.78 -6.97
N GLN A 260 -22.26 0.93 -5.76
CA GLN A 260 -23.00 0.66 -4.53
C GLN A 260 -23.74 1.92 -4.08
N ARG A 261 -24.97 1.78 -3.59
CA ARG A 261 -25.77 2.90 -3.08
C ARG A 261 -25.52 3.15 -1.60
N GLU A 262 -25.25 2.09 -0.86
CA GLU A 262 -25.10 2.13 0.58
C GLU A 262 -24.26 0.95 1.07
N VAL A 263 -23.78 1.02 2.30
CA VAL A 263 -23.09 -0.05 3.00
C VAL A 263 -23.57 -0.13 4.46
N CYS A 264 -23.64 -1.33 5.01
CA CYS A 264 -23.78 -1.56 6.44
C CYS A 264 -22.41 -1.82 7.05
N LEU A 265 -22.00 -0.97 7.99
CA LEU A 265 -20.83 -1.21 8.84
C LEU A 265 -21.29 -1.56 10.23
N ALA A 266 -20.66 -2.55 10.87
CA ALA A 266 -20.88 -2.86 12.28
C ALA A 266 -19.57 -2.68 13.06
N LEU A 267 -19.55 -1.72 13.98
CA LEU A 267 -18.43 -1.46 14.88
C LEU A 267 -18.78 -2.01 16.27
N ASN A 268 -18.07 -3.05 16.73
CA ASN A 268 -18.42 -3.83 17.92
C ASN A 268 -19.91 -4.28 17.94
N GLY A 269 -20.43 -4.73 16.80
CA GLY A 269 -21.83 -5.14 16.65
C GLY A 269 -22.83 -3.97 16.52
N ARG A 270 -22.42 -2.73 16.70
CA ARG A 270 -23.26 -1.56 16.45
C ARG A 270 -23.30 -1.23 14.98
N GLU A 271 -24.44 -1.45 14.35
CA GLU A 271 -24.65 -1.22 12.94
C GLU A 271 -24.88 0.26 12.60
N VAL A 272 -24.31 0.69 11.49
CA VAL A 272 -24.51 2.00 10.88
C VAL A 272 -24.68 1.82 9.38
N GLN A 273 -25.85 2.26 8.88
CA GLN A 273 -26.10 2.30 7.45
C GLN A 273 -25.58 3.62 6.88
N ILE A 274 -24.77 3.54 5.84
CA ILE A 274 -24.11 4.69 5.21
C ILE A 274 -24.48 4.71 3.73
N ALA A 275 -25.16 5.80 3.30
CA ALA A 275 -25.43 6.03 1.89
C ALA A 275 -24.19 6.63 1.20
N PHE A 276 -23.87 6.13 0.01
CA PHE A 276 -22.83 6.71 -0.82
C PHE A 276 -23.34 7.90 -1.64
N PRO A 277 -22.47 8.89 -1.92
CA PRO A 277 -22.79 9.97 -2.83
C PRO A 277 -23.10 9.45 -4.24
N GLU A 278 -24.09 10.05 -4.88
CA GLU A 278 -24.57 9.67 -6.23
C GLU A 278 -24.25 10.76 -7.28
N GLY A 279 -24.48 10.44 -8.54
CA GLY A 279 -24.30 11.35 -9.67
C GLY A 279 -22.83 11.68 -9.90
N GLU A 280 -22.51 12.95 -10.03
CA GLU A 280 -21.13 13.44 -10.24
C GLU A 280 -20.21 13.18 -9.06
N LEU A 281 -20.75 12.90 -7.88
CA LEU A 281 -20.01 12.60 -6.66
C LEU A 281 -19.83 11.11 -6.40
N THR A 282 -20.28 10.25 -7.32
CA THR A 282 -20.11 8.80 -7.19
C THR A 282 -18.65 8.42 -6.96
N GLY A 283 -18.39 7.58 -5.94
CA GLY A 283 -17.05 7.18 -5.53
C GLY A 283 -16.33 8.14 -4.59
N SER A 284 -16.92 9.30 -4.27
CA SER A 284 -16.38 10.19 -3.25
C SER A 284 -16.65 9.65 -1.83
N THR A 285 -15.97 10.24 -0.85
CA THR A 285 -16.05 9.81 0.55
C THR A 285 -17.39 10.19 1.18
N ALA A 286 -18.08 9.22 1.78
CA ALA A 286 -19.16 9.42 2.72
C ALA A 286 -18.61 9.52 4.15
N PHE A 287 -19.30 10.28 5.02
CA PHE A 287 -18.92 10.49 6.42
C PHE A 287 -20.08 10.17 7.36
N THR A 288 -19.75 9.55 8.49
CA THR A 288 -20.64 9.38 9.64
C THR A 288 -19.83 9.34 10.94
N ASN A 289 -20.52 9.32 12.09
CA ASN A 289 -19.86 9.12 13.37
C ASN A 289 -20.67 8.23 14.30
N ILE A 290 -19.97 7.67 15.29
CA ILE A 290 -20.53 6.98 16.44
C ILE A 290 -20.04 7.72 17.68
N ALA A 291 -20.91 8.52 18.33
CA ALA A 291 -20.53 9.41 19.43
C ALA A 291 -20.02 8.66 20.66
N THR A 292 -20.58 7.47 20.94
CA THR A 292 -20.14 6.61 22.04
C THR A 292 -20.29 5.16 21.63
N LEU A 293 -19.20 4.40 21.75
CA LEU A 293 -19.18 2.97 21.54
C LEU A 293 -19.20 2.28 22.93
N GLN A 294 -20.29 1.59 23.25
CA GLN A 294 -20.36 0.81 24.48
C GLN A 294 -19.45 -0.42 24.39
N PRO A 295 -18.86 -0.87 25.51
CA PRO A 295 -18.22 -2.19 25.54
C PRO A 295 -19.25 -3.27 25.22
N PHE A 296 -18.84 -4.24 24.45
CA PHE A 296 -19.55 -5.40 23.92
C PHE A 296 -20.83 -5.80 24.65
N ASP A 297 -22.01 -5.57 24.05
CA ASP A 297 -23.19 -6.38 24.30
C ASP A 297 -23.28 -7.44 23.21
N LEU A 298 -23.10 -8.71 23.60
CA LEU A 298 -23.17 -9.90 22.75
C LEU A 298 -24.62 -10.11 22.25
N GLN A 299 -25.02 -9.40 21.21
CA GLN A 299 -26.17 -9.78 20.37
C GLN A 299 -25.75 -9.79 18.91
N CYS A 300 -24.92 -10.77 18.56
CA CYS A 300 -24.50 -11.07 17.19
C CYS A 300 -25.45 -12.06 16.50
N GLU A 301 -26.76 -11.82 16.51
CA GLU A 301 -27.68 -12.70 15.75
C GLU A 301 -27.92 -12.28 14.30
N TYR A 302 -27.70 -11.03 13.96
CA TYR A 302 -28.08 -10.54 12.63
C TYR A 302 -27.06 -10.86 11.53
N LEU A 303 -25.77 -10.71 11.79
CA LEU A 303 -24.73 -10.98 10.78
C LEU A 303 -24.52 -12.48 10.53
N SER A 304 -24.70 -13.35 11.53
CA SER A 304 -24.63 -14.81 11.35
C SER A 304 -25.73 -15.36 10.45
N ASN A 305 -26.92 -14.75 10.48
CA ASN A 305 -28.06 -15.17 9.67
C ASN A 305 -28.02 -14.70 8.22
N HIS A 306 -27.24 -13.66 7.91
CA HIS A 306 -27.19 -13.07 6.56
C HIS A 306 -25.90 -13.36 5.79
N LEU A 307 -24.79 -13.65 6.46
CA LEU A 307 -23.49 -13.85 5.83
C LEU A 307 -23.00 -15.30 5.86
N GLY A 308 -23.68 -16.22 6.54
CA GLY A 308 -23.30 -17.64 6.60
C GLY A 308 -21.89 -17.88 7.15
N VAL A 309 -21.39 -16.99 8.02
CA VAL A 309 -20.05 -17.09 8.60
C VAL A 309 -20.18 -17.71 9.98
N ASP A 310 -19.82 -18.99 10.12
CA ASP A 310 -19.61 -19.63 11.41
C ASP A 310 -18.47 -18.94 12.14
N ILE A 311 -18.76 -18.32 13.27
CA ILE A 311 -17.74 -17.81 14.19
C ILE A 311 -17.15 -19.03 14.89
N LEU A 312 -16.01 -19.51 14.41
CA LEU A 312 -15.24 -20.50 15.16
C LEU A 312 -14.66 -19.83 16.41
N GLN A 313 -14.98 -20.40 17.54
CA GLN A 313 -14.51 -20.10 18.90
C GLN A 313 -12.98 -20.17 19.00
#